data_f898c43f9caa525509f4eabdbee7095e
#
_entry.id   f898c43f9caa525509f4eabdbee7095e
#
_cell.length_a   1.000
_cell.length_b   1.000
_cell.length_c   1.000
_cell.angle_alpha   90.00
_cell.angle_beta   90.00
_cell.angle_gamma   90.00
#
_symmetry.space_group_name_H-M   'P 1'
#
loop_
_entity.id
_entity.type
_entity.pdbx_description
1 polymer ?
#
loop_
_entity_poly.entity_id
_entity_poly.type
_entity_poly.pdbx_seq_one_letter_code
_entity_poly.pdbx_strand_id
1 'polypeptide(L)'
;LETLRAKLAEGCGLVCIHYAVEMVPGEPGDAWVDMLGGHFEIHWSVNPHWVGDFKTLPSHPITQGVKPFAANDEWYFHMRFKDSDKVIPILSAIAPPETMRRKDGAHSGNPAVRKSVASGEPQTVAWAYERPDGGRSFGFTGGHFHWNWGNDDVRRLVTNAIRWTAKDNIDSKGSQLAGELGIDKLLENQDYAPPKNFDTNKIKSDFNLQSSHSQKDSKATSRKLSISPEVTPSTAGHRVQLDTKLEGVRDLYLVASDAGDGYTCDWVDWIDPVLHGPKGQRSLVDLGWVSATSGFGNTHKNANCRGADWSVNGKKVGKEAIGTH
;
A
#
# COMPACT_ATOMS: atom_id res chain seq x y z
N LEU A 1 -15.07 -3.37 22.04
CA LEU A 1 -15.62 -4.58 21.41
C LEU A 1 -17.11 -4.42 21.05
N GLU A 2 -17.96 -3.90 21.89
CA GLU A 2 -19.42 -3.77 21.65
C GLU A 2 -19.74 -3.02 20.36
N THR A 3 -19.13 -1.85 20.15
CA THR A 3 -19.32 -1.06 18.92
C THR A 3 -18.92 -1.84 17.66
N LEU A 4 -17.82 -2.58 17.74
CA LEU A 4 -17.36 -3.43 16.63
C LEU A 4 -18.35 -4.57 16.38
N ARG A 5 -18.77 -5.29 17.40
CA ARG A 5 -19.79 -6.34 17.29
C ARG A 5 -21.08 -5.83 16.65
N ALA A 6 -21.57 -4.66 17.08
CA ALA A 6 -22.77 -4.05 16.50
C ALA A 6 -22.58 -3.78 14.98
N LYS A 7 -21.45 -3.22 14.57
CA LYS A 7 -21.17 -2.97 13.14
C LYS A 7 -21.01 -4.25 12.33
N LEU A 8 -20.41 -5.28 12.90
CA LEU A 8 -20.30 -6.57 12.24
C LEU A 8 -21.66 -7.25 12.08
N ALA A 9 -22.54 -7.15 13.07
CA ALA A 9 -23.91 -7.65 12.99
C ALA A 9 -24.76 -6.93 11.91
N GLU A 10 -24.42 -5.67 11.57
CA GLU A 10 -24.98 -4.95 10.44
C GLU A 10 -24.41 -5.44 9.08
N GLY A 11 -23.50 -6.41 9.07
CA GLY A 11 -22.88 -6.99 7.86
C GLY A 11 -21.60 -6.31 7.41
N CYS A 12 -21.02 -5.42 8.21
CA CYS A 12 -19.71 -4.81 7.89
C CYS A 12 -18.62 -5.88 7.73
N GLY A 13 -17.70 -5.67 6.78
CA GLY A 13 -16.48 -6.46 6.64
C GLY A 13 -15.46 -6.15 7.74
N LEU A 14 -14.60 -7.12 8.07
CA LEU A 14 -13.49 -6.95 9.00
C LEU A 14 -12.18 -7.37 8.35
N VAL A 15 -11.17 -6.50 8.38
CA VAL A 15 -9.81 -6.83 7.93
C VAL A 15 -8.85 -6.49 9.06
N CYS A 16 -8.10 -7.48 9.52
CA CYS A 16 -7.07 -7.32 10.54
C CYS A 16 -5.70 -7.66 9.95
N ILE A 17 -4.76 -6.73 10.06
CA ILE A 17 -3.41 -6.85 9.50
C ILE A 17 -2.41 -6.81 10.64
N HIS A 18 -1.47 -7.74 10.62
CA HIS A 18 -0.33 -7.86 11.52
C HIS A 18 -0.79 -7.86 12.99
N TYR A 19 -0.34 -6.92 13.81
CA TYR A 19 -0.64 -6.87 15.23
C TYR A 19 -2.16 -6.82 15.54
N ALA A 20 -2.98 -6.36 14.61
CA ALA A 20 -4.43 -6.35 14.78
C ALA A 20 -5.07 -7.75 14.86
N VAL A 21 -4.33 -8.82 14.57
CA VAL A 21 -4.81 -10.20 14.77
C VAL A 21 -4.59 -10.71 16.19
N GLU A 22 -3.81 -9.99 17.02
CA GLU A 22 -3.57 -10.35 18.42
C GLU A 22 -4.66 -9.79 19.32
N MET A 23 -5.13 -10.60 20.25
CA MET A 23 -6.07 -10.18 21.29
C MET A 23 -5.71 -10.84 22.60
N VAL A 24 -5.97 -10.13 23.70
CA VAL A 24 -5.76 -10.68 25.05
C VAL A 24 -6.60 -11.96 25.26
N PRO A 25 -6.06 -12.97 25.94
CA PRO A 25 -6.78 -14.24 26.20
C PRO A 25 -8.07 -14.01 27.00
N GLY A 26 -8.95 -15.01 26.96
CA GLY A 26 -10.26 -15.01 27.61
C GLY A 26 -11.36 -14.40 26.73
N GLU A 27 -12.36 -13.75 27.31
CA GLU A 27 -13.53 -13.22 26.59
C GLU A 27 -13.17 -12.36 25.38
N PRO A 28 -12.18 -11.44 25.41
CA PRO A 28 -11.79 -10.70 24.22
C PRO A 28 -11.21 -11.58 23.10
N GLY A 29 -10.41 -12.59 23.44
CA GLY A 29 -9.85 -13.55 22.50
C GLY A 29 -10.93 -14.44 21.86
N ASP A 30 -11.85 -14.94 22.68
CA ASP A 30 -13.00 -15.73 22.20
C ASP A 30 -13.87 -14.88 21.24
N ALA A 31 -14.11 -13.63 21.60
CA ALA A 31 -14.80 -12.69 20.73
C ALA A 31 -14.07 -12.46 19.39
N TRP A 32 -12.74 -12.43 19.43
CA TRP A 32 -11.94 -12.27 18.20
C TRP A 32 -12.02 -13.51 17.30
N VAL A 33 -12.01 -14.71 17.90
CA VAL A 33 -12.27 -15.97 17.16
C VAL A 33 -13.64 -15.92 16.49
N ASP A 34 -14.66 -15.41 17.17
CA ASP A 34 -16.01 -15.30 16.61
C ASP A 34 -16.12 -14.28 15.48
N MET A 35 -15.42 -13.16 15.59
CA MET A 35 -15.49 -12.05 14.62
C MET A 35 -14.51 -12.21 13.46
N LEU A 36 -13.30 -12.70 13.71
CA LEU A 36 -12.21 -12.79 12.72
C LEU A 36 -11.98 -14.23 12.20
N GLY A 37 -12.50 -15.23 12.90
CA GLY A 37 -12.27 -16.65 12.58
C GLY A 37 -10.97 -17.21 13.16
N GLY A 38 -10.13 -16.39 13.74
CA GLY A 38 -8.87 -16.77 14.37
C GLY A 38 -8.15 -15.59 14.97
N HIS A 39 -7.25 -15.85 15.91
CA HIS A 39 -6.41 -14.80 16.52
C HIS A 39 -5.07 -15.34 17.00
N PHE A 40 -4.13 -14.43 17.22
CA PHE A 40 -2.90 -14.70 17.94
C PHE A 40 -3.21 -14.75 19.44
N GLU A 41 -2.81 -15.83 20.11
CA GLU A 41 -2.92 -16.00 21.55
C GLU A 41 -1.52 -16.13 22.15
N ILE A 42 -1.19 -15.28 23.13
CA ILE A 42 0.08 -15.36 23.84
C ILE A 42 0.23 -16.73 24.53
N HIS A 43 1.46 -17.23 24.59
CA HIS A 43 1.82 -18.58 25.07
C HIS A 43 1.34 -19.73 24.18
N TRP A 44 0.66 -19.46 23.06
CA TRP A 44 0.21 -20.44 22.08
C TRP A 44 0.77 -20.14 20.68
N SER A 45 0.51 -18.96 20.16
CA SER A 45 1.01 -18.48 18.86
C SER A 45 2.43 -17.94 18.99
N VAL A 46 3.13 -17.80 17.86
CA VAL A 46 4.52 -17.32 17.81
C VAL A 46 4.73 -16.29 16.69
N ASN A 47 5.71 -15.40 16.87
CA ASN A 47 6.01 -14.28 15.97
C ASN A 47 7.48 -14.24 15.52
N PRO A 48 8.04 -15.28 14.92
CA PRO A 48 9.40 -15.22 14.37
C PRO A 48 9.43 -14.45 13.04
N HIS A 49 10.62 -13.90 12.71
CA HIS A 49 10.92 -13.45 11.35
C HIS A 49 11.34 -14.65 10.50
N TRP A 50 10.70 -14.83 9.35
CA TRP A 50 11.05 -15.91 8.42
C TRP A 50 10.51 -15.66 7.02
N VAL A 51 11.04 -16.39 6.05
CA VAL A 51 10.56 -16.34 4.66
C VAL A 51 9.41 -17.33 4.50
N GLY A 52 8.20 -16.82 4.40
CA GLY A 52 7.04 -17.62 4.00
C GLY A 52 7.06 -17.88 2.50
N ASP A 53 7.13 -19.15 2.09
CA ASP A 53 7.14 -19.58 0.68
C ASP A 53 5.76 -20.13 0.30
N PHE A 54 4.94 -19.26 -0.31
CA PHE A 54 3.54 -19.53 -0.66
C PHE A 54 3.44 -20.09 -2.08
N LYS A 55 3.81 -21.36 -2.24
CA LYS A 55 3.86 -22.06 -3.56
C LYS A 55 2.51 -22.33 -4.16
N THR A 56 1.50 -22.54 -3.31
CA THR A 56 0.13 -22.87 -3.74
C THR A 56 -0.84 -21.90 -3.08
N LEU A 57 -1.76 -21.39 -3.89
CA LEU A 57 -2.82 -20.51 -3.43
C LEU A 57 -4.17 -21.20 -3.67
N PRO A 58 -5.14 -21.11 -2.73
CA PRO A 58 -6.45 -21.68 -2.93
C PRO A 58 -7.21 -20.97 -4.05
N SER A 59 -8.19 -21.65 -4.65
CA SER A 59 -9.14 -20.98 -5.56
C SER A 59 -10.14 -20.16 -4.72
N HIS A 60 -9.87 -18.87 -4.57
CA HIS A 60 -10.68 -17.95 -3.77
C HIS A 60 -10.66 -16.55 -4.39
N PRO A 61 -11.72 -15.72 -4.24
CA PRO A 61 -11.69 -14.33 -4.76
C PRO A 61 -10.48 -13.51 -4.28
N ILE A 62 -10.01 -13.72 -3.05
CA ILE A 62 -8.84 -13.03 -2.49
C ILE A 62 -7.55 -13.34 -3.26
N THR A 63 -7.44 -14.53 -3.86
CA THR A 63 -6.24 -14.94 -4.61
C THR A 63 -6.31 -14.67 -6.11
N GLN A 64 -7.37 -14.05 -6.60
CA GLN A 64 -7.50 -13.71 -8.01
C GLN A 64 -6.37 -12.77 -8.46
N GLY A 65 -5.67 -13.15 -9.54
CA GLY A 65 -4.55 -12.38 -10.08
C GLY A 65 -3.28 -12.36 -9.21
N VAL A 66 -3.27 -13.06 -8.07
CA VAL A 66 -2.08 -13.22 -7.20
C VAL A 66 -1.29 -14.43 -7.69
N LYS A 67 0.01 -14.26 -7.83
CA LYS A 67 0.94 -15.35 -8.19
C LYS A 67 1.55 -15.95 -6.92
N PRO A 68 2.01 -17.22 -6.96
CA PRO A 68 2.85 -17.77 -5.90
C PRO A 68 4.06 -16.85 -5.64
N PHE A 69 4.37 -16.61 -4.37
CA PHE A 69 5.45 -15.71 -3.97
C PHE A 69 6.10 -16.19 -2.68
N ALA A 70 7.32 -15.70 -2.42
CA ALA A 70 7.98 -15.83 -1.14
C ALA A 70 8.22 -14.42 -0.58
N ALA A 71 8.02 -14.24 0.73
CA ALA A 71 8.26 -12.97 1.40
C ALA A 71 8.80 -13.18 2.80
N ASN A 72 9.82 -12.38 3.15
CA ASN A 72 10.33 -12.31 4.51
C ASN A 72 9.45 -11.35 5.31
N ASP A 73 8.89 -11.84 6.43
CA ASP A 73 8.11 -10.99 7.34
C ASP A 73 8.15 -11.58 8.76
N GLU A 74 7.61 -10.86 9.72
CA GLU A 74 7.26 -11.40 11.03
C GLU A 74 5.93 -12.17 10.92
N TRP A 75 5.97 -13.28 10.17
CA TRP A 75 4.77 -14.08 9.98
C TRP A 75 4.37 -14.78 11.28
N TYR A 76 3.30 -14.31 11.91
CA TYR A 76 2.73 -15.00 13.06
C TYR A 76 2.12 -16.32 12.62
N PHE A 77 2.30 -17.35 13.42
CA PHE A 77 1.69 -18.65 13.12
C PHE A 77 1.30 -19.41 14.37
N HIS A 78 0.75 -20.63 14.19
CA HIS A 78 0.13 -21.43 15.23
C HIS A 78 -1.01 -20.67 15.91
N MET A 79 -1.88 -20.08 15.09
CA MET A 79 -2.99 -19.26 15.53
C MET A 79 -4.08 -20.10 16.21
N ARG A 80 -4.90 -19.47 17.05
CA ARG A 80 -6.18 -20.04 17.48
C ARG A 80 -7.21 -19.81 16.40
N PHE A 81 -7.65 -20.86 15.76
CA PHE A 81 -8.72 -20.79 14.78
C PHE A 81 -10.04 -21.29 15.34
N LYS A 82 -11.13 -20.73 14.83
CA LYS A 82 -12.47 -21.26 15.03
C LYS A 82 -12.57 -22.64 14.36
N ASP A 83 -13.14 -23.60 15.06
CA ASP A 83 -13.49 -24.91 14.47
C ASP A 83 -14.70 -24.73 13.55
N SER A 84 -14.43 -24.46 12.28
CA SER A 84 -15.44 -24.16 11.28
C SER A 84 -14.88 -24.33 9.86
N ASP A 85 -15.67 -24.95 8.99
CA ASP A 85 -15.43 -25.05 7.55
C ASP A 85 -15.49 -23.69 6.83
N LYS A 86 -15.94 -22.64 7.52
CA LYS A 86 -16.01 -21.27 7.02
C LYS A 86 -14.72 -20.48 7.22
N VAL A 87 -13.75 -21.03 7.95
CA VAL A 87 -12.38 -20.47 8.05
C VAL A 87 -11.54 -21.11 6.96
N ILE A 88 -11.19 -20.32 5.97
CA ILE A 88 -10.48 -20.76 4.75
C ILE A 88 -9.04 -20.26 4.80
N PRO A 89 -8.03 -21.14 4.87
CA PRO A 89 -6.62 -20.74 4.73
C PRO A 89 -6.37 -20.10 3.36
N ILE A 90 -5.82 -18.90 3.36
CA ILE A 90 -5.48 -18.14 2.13
C ILE A 90 -3.98 -18.22 1.85
N LEU A 91 -3.15 -18.02 2.87
CA LEU A 91 -1.71 -18.23 2.80
C LEU A 91 -1.30 -19.24 3.86
N SER A 92 -0.60 -20.29 3.43
CA SER A 92 0.01 -21.26 4.33
C SER A 92 1.39 -21.63 3.80
N ALA A 93 2.34 -21.81 4.72
CA ALA A 93 3.71 -22.22 4.39
C ALA A 93 4.27 -23.09 5.52
N ILE A 94 5.29 -23.89 5.21
CA ILE A 94 6.02 -24.69 6.20
C ILE A 94 7.04 -23.77 6.88
N ALA A 95 6.85 -23.55 8.18
CA ALA A 95 7.81 -22.77 8.97
C ALA A 95 9.12 -23.55 9.15
N PRO A 96 10.27 -22.96 8.83
CA PRO A 96 11.55 -23.66 8.99
C PRO A 96 11.92 -23.85 10.48
N PRO A 97 12.69 -24.89 10.84
CA PRO A 97 13.04 -25.19 12.24
C PRO A 97 13.72 -24.02 12.97
N GLU A 98 14.38 -23.13 12.23
CA GLU A 98 15.04 -21.93 12.76
C GLU A 98 14.07 -20.97 13.45
N THR A 99 12.80 -20.97 13.11
CA THR A 99 11.76 -20.17 13.76
C THR A 99 11.59 -20.52 15.24
N MET A 100 12.03 -21.70 15.64
CA MET A 100 11.94 -22.22 17.01
C MET A 100 13.23 -22.06 17.85
N ARG A 101 14.17 -21.19 17.44
CA ARG A 101 15.43 -20.96 18.19
C ARG A 101 15.24 -20.24 19.51
N ARG A 102 14.21 -19.41 19.64
CA ARG A 102 13.91 -18.70 20.90
C ARG A 102 13.41 -19.70 21.95
N LYS A 103 13.68 -19.42 23.22
CA LYS A 103 13.11 -20.20 24.35
C LYS A 103 11.60 -20.03 24.39
N ASP A 104 10.92 -20.96 25.08
CA ASP A 104 9.47 -20.85 25.30
C ASP A 104 9.10 -19.56 26.04
N GLY A 105 8.01 -18.95 25.65
CA GLY A 105 7.59 -17.65 26.16
C GLY A 105 6.30 -17.16 25.49
N ALA A 106 5.87 -15.99 25.88
CA ALA A 106 4.57 -15.43 25.46
C ALA A 106 4.37 -15.40 23.93
N HIS A 107 5.45 -15.10 23.16
CA HIS A 107 5.40 -14.94 21.71
C HIS A 107 6.45 -15.81 20.97
N SER A 108 7.13 -16.72 21.67
CA SER A 108 8.36 -17.30 21.14
C SER A 108 8.40 -18.82 21.05
N GLY A 109 7.51 -19.52 21.69
CA GLY A 109 7.44 -20.97 21.62
C GLY A 109 6.69 -21.63 22.78
N ASN A 110 6.29 -22.86 22.52
CA ASN A 110 5.72 -23.81 23.47
C ASN A 110 5.86 -25.22 22.88
N PRO A 111 5.63 -26.29 23.67
CA PRO A 111 5.76 -27.66 23.17
C PRO A 111 4.88 -27.99 21.98
N ALA A 112 3.66 -27.41 21.90
CA ALA A 112 2.71 -27.70 20.82
C ALA A 112 3.22 -27.15 19.47
N VAL A 113 3.60 -25.85 19.42
CA VAL A 113 4.11 -25.26 18.18
C VAL A 113 5.42 -25.87 17.74
N ARG A 114 6.30 -26.27 18.68
CA ARG A 114 7.55 -26.98 18.35
C ARG A 114 7.27 -28.33 17.70
N LYS A 115 6.28 -29.05 18.19
CA LYS A 115 5.86 -30.33 17.60
C LYS A 115 5.29 -30.09 16.18
N SER A 116 4.43 -29.10 16.00
CA SER A 116 3.85 -28.75 14.70
C SER A 116 4.92 -28.37 13.66
N VAL A 117 5.92 -27.54 14.05
CA VAL A 117 7.03 -27.19 13.15
C VAL A 117 7.90 -28.43 12.84
N ALA A 118 8.21 -29.26 13.84
CA ALA A 118 9.02 -30.45 13.66
C ALA A 118 8.36 -31.52 12.76
N SER A 119 7.03 -31.58 12.74
CA SER A 119 6.27 -32.46 11.84
C SER A 119 6.07 -31.90 10.42
N GLY A 120 6.51 -30.65 10.17
CA GLY A 120 6.37 -30.02 8.86
C GLY A 120 4.93 -29.63 8.53
N GLU A 121 4.10 -29.38 9.54
CA GLU A 121 2.73 -28.92 9.33
C GLU A 121 2.71 -27.54 8.72
N PRO A 122 1.94 -27.32 7.61
CA PRO A 122 1.76 -25.98 7.05
C PRO A 122 1.12 -25.02 8.07
N GLN A 123 1.72 -23.87 8.24
CA GLN A 123 1.25 -22.82 9.14
C GLN A 123 0.43 -21.79 8.36
N THR A 124 -0.83 -21.61 8.72
CA THR A 124 -1.69 -20.59 8.13
C THR A 124 -1.35 -19.22 8.69
N VAL A 125 -1.01 -18.30 7.80
CA VAL A 125 -0.62 -16.90 8.12
C VAL A 125 -1.56 -15.85 7.53
N ALA A 126 -2.50 -16.27 6.66
CA ALA A 126 -3.63 -15.46 6.24
C ALA A 126 -4.85 -16.35 6.03
N TRP A 127 -6.01 -15.85 6.40
CA TRP A 127 -7.27 -16.61 6.32
C TRP A 127 -8.45 -15.72 6.01
N ALA A 128 -9.44 -16.29 5.31
CA ALA A 128 -10.75 -15.71 5.12
C ALA A 128 -11.75 -16.39 6.07
N TYR A 129 -12.75 -15.65 6.53
CA TYR A 129 -13.82 -16.19 7.33
C TYR A 129 -15.17 -15.67 6.87
N GLU A 130 -16.07 -16.57 6.52
CA GLU A 130 -17.46 -16.26 6.24
C GLU A 130 -18.27 -16.41 7.54
N ARG A 131 -18.63 -15.30 8.15
CA ARG A 131 -19.34 -15.28 9.43
C ARG A 131 -20.78 -15.77 9.29
N PRO A 132 -21.36 -16.34 10.38
CA PRO A 132 -22.76 -16.80 10.38
C PRO A 132 -23.79 -15.70 10.11
N ASP A 133 -23.45 -14.44 10.42
CA ASP A 133 -24.27 -13.25 10.15
C ASP A 133 -24.26 -12.84 8.66
N GLY A 134 -23.57 -13.58 7.81
CA GLY A 134 -23.38 -13.27 6.40
C GLY A 134 -22.32 -12.21 6.11
N GLY A 135 -21.64 -11.70 7.12
CA GLY A 135 -20.47 -10.84 6.98
C GLY A 135 -19.21 -11.63 6.62
N ARG A 136 -18.13 -10.91 6.29
CA ARG A 136 -16.85 -11.53 5.91
C ARG A 136 -15.71 -10.89 6.69
N SER A 137 -14.74 -11.72 7.07
CA SER A 137 -13.54 -11.28 7.79
C SER A 137 -12.28 -11.83 7.14
N PHE A 138 -11.19 -11.11 7.28
CA PHE A 138 -9.88 -11.51 6.78
C PHE A 138 -8.80 -11.17 7.81
N GLY A 139 -8.00 -12.17 8.17
CA GLY A 139 -6.82 -12.04 9.00
C GLY A 139 -5.54 -12.24 8.17
N PHE A 140 -4.55 -11.37 8.38
CA PHE A 140 -3.27 -11.40 7.69
C PHE A 140 -2.16 -11.07 8.68
N THR A 141 -1.26 -12.01 8.94
CA THR A 141 -0.24 -11.87 9.97
C THR A 141 1.02 -11.15 9.53
N GLY A 142 1.22 -10.98 8.21
CA GLY A 142 2.30 -10.18 7.64
C GLY A 142 2.06 -8.68 7.76
N GLY A 143 3.03 -7.90 7.30
CA GLY A 143 2.97 -6.44 7.30
C GLY A 143 3.83 -5.78 8.38
N HIS A 144 4.66 -6.56 9.10
CA HIS A 144 5.68 -6.02 10.00
C HIS A 144 6.74 -5.26 9.21
N PHE A 145 7.26 -5.88 8.16
CA PHE A 145 8.20 -5.20 7.29
C PHE A 145 7.47 -4.36 6.25
N HIS A 146 7.56 -3.06 6.41
CA HIS A 146 7.00 -2.07 5.51
C HIS A 146 7.37 -2.32 4.03
N TRP A 147 8.54 -2.87 3.77
CA TRP A 147 9.06 -3.18 2.44
C TRP A 147 8.19 -4.17 1.66
N ASN A 148 7.46 -5.05 2.34
CA ASN A 148 6.55 -6.00 1.68
C ASN A 148 5.41 -5.33 0.91
N TRP A 149 5.09 -4.07 1.21
CA TRP A 149 4.14 -3.31 0.41
C TRP A 149 4.66 -2.93 -0.98
N GLY A 150 5.95 -3.11 -1.25
CA GLY A 150 6.54 -3.05 -2.59
C GLY A 150 6.26 -4.30 -3.45
N ASN A 151 5.85 -5.41 -2.84
CA ASN A 151 5.49 -6.63 -3.55
C ASN A 151 4.04 -6.56 -4.07
N ASP A 152 3.87 -6.63 -5.38
CA ASP A 152 2.56 -6.51 -6.04
C ASP A 152 1.60 -7.63 -5.64
N ASP A 153 2.10 -8.84 -5.43
CA ASP A 153 1.26 -9.99 -5.05
C ASP A 153 0.74 -9.85 -3.61
N VAL A 154 1.56 -9.34 -2.67
CA VAL A 154 1.13 -9.00 -1.31
C VAL A 154 0.07 -7.89 -1.35
N ARG A 155 0.32 -6.79 -2.08
CA ARG A 155 -0.65 -5.69 -2.19
C ARG A 155 -1.95 -6.13 -2.84
N ARG A 156 -1.89 -6.92 -3.90
CA ARG A 156 -3.07 -7.43 -4.60
C ARG A 156 -3.90 -8.33 -3.71
N LEU A 157 -3.26 -9.25 -2.99
CA LEU A 157 -3.92 -10.14 -2.04
C LEU A 157 -4.67 -9.35 -0.96
N VAL A 158 -4.02 -8.39 -0.32
CA VAL A 158 -4.64 -7.56 0.72
C VAL A 158 -5.75 -6.66 0.15
N THR A 159 -5.55 -6.07 -1.04
CA THR A 159 -6.58 -5.27 -1.70
C THR A 159 -7.80 -6.11 -2.10
N ASN A 160 -7.57 -7.32 -2.63
CA ASN A 160 -8.63 -8.28 -2.90
C ASN A 160 -9.40 -8.63 -1.62
N ALA A 161 -8.68 -8.85 -0.51
CA ALA A 161 -9.30 -9.17 0.77
C ALA A 161 -10.20 -8.05 1.29
N ILE A 162 -9.76 -6.79 1.19
CA ILE A 162 -10.57 -5.62 1.54
C ILE A 162 -11.84 -5.58 0.68
N ARG A 163 -11.72 -5.75 -0.63
CA ARG A 163 -12.86 -5.77 -1.55
C ARG A 163 -13.79 -6.96 -1.29
N TRP A 164 -13.22 -8.13 -1.05
CA TRP A 164 -14.01 -9.34 -0.73
C TRP A 164 -14.81 -9.18 0.57
N THR A 165 -14.20 -8.61 1.62
CA THR A 165 -14.92 -8.33 2.88
C THR A 165 -16.01 -7.28 2.72
N ALA A 166 -15.85 -6.35 1.78
CA ALA A 166 -16.87 -5.38 1.38
C ALA A 166 -17.94 -5.97 0.43
N LYS A 167 -17.84 -7.28 0.11
CA LYS A 167 -18.73 -7.98 -0.85
C LYS A 167 -18.66 -7.43 -2.28
N ASP A 168 -17.57 -6.77 -2.63
CA ASP A 168 -17.32 -6.31 -4.00
C ASP A 168 -16.93 -7.49 -4.91
N ASN A 169 -17.21 -7.34 -6.20
CA ASN A 169 -16.83 -8.34 -7.20
C ASN A 169 -15.35 -8.18 -7.59
N ILE A 170 -14.62 -9.28 -7.58
CA ILE A 170 -13.21 -9.32 -7.95
C ILE A 170 -13.10 -10.20 -9.21
N ASP A 171 -12.64 -9.61 -10.30
CA ASP A 171 -12.45 -10.35 -11.55
C ASP A 171 -11.22 -11.30 -11.47
N SER A 172 -11.06 -12.14 -12.50
CA SER A 172 -10.01 -13.14 -12.54
C SER A 172 -8.57 -12.57 -12.55
N LYS A 173 -8.41 -11.29 -12.85
CA LYS A 173 -7.11 -10.59 -12.83
C LYS A 173 -6.80 -10.00 -11.45
N GLY A 174 -7.77 -10.04 -10.55
CA GLY A 174 -7.67 -9.41 -9.23
C GLY A 174 -7.76 -7.87 -9.29
N SER A 175 -7.60 -7.26 -8.15
CA SER A 175 -7.63 -5.80 -8.02
C SER A 175 -6.50 -5.14 -8.80
N GLN A 176 -6.83 -4.07 -9.50
CA GLN A 176 -5.83 -3.22 -10.13
C GLN A 176 -5.06 -2.44 -9.06
N LEU A 177 -3.75 -2.46 -9.16
CA LEU A 177 -2.88 -1.69 -8.28
C LEU A 177 -2.59 -0.31 -8.89
N ALA A 178 -2.44 0.69 -8.05
CA ALA A 178 -2.17 2.07 -8.45
C ALA A 178 -0.76 2.31 -9.03
N GLY A 179 -0.08 1.27 -9.47
CA GLY A 179 1.28 1.27 -10.02
C GLY A 179 2.28 0.54 -9.12
N GLU A 180 3.52 0.50 -9.57
CA GLU A 180 4.61 -0.09 -8.80
C GLU A 180 4.99 0.82 -7.62
N LEU A 181 5.22 0.24 -6.44
CA LEU A 181 5.80 0.92 -5.30
C LEU A 181 7.28 0.55 -5.21
N GLY A 182 8.13 1.38 -5.81
CA GLY A 182 9.58 1.29 -5.63
C GLY A 182 10.01 1.70 -4.22
N ILE A 183 11.29 1.44 -3.89
CA ILE A 183 11.83 1.75 -2.56
C ILE A 183 11.71 3.23 -2.20
N ASP A 184 11.86 4.11 -3.19
CA ASP A 184 11.78 5.56 -2.99
C ASP A 184 10.38 5.97 -2.49
N LYS A 185 9.33 5.37 -3.07
CA LYS A 185 7.96 5.56 -2.63
C LYS A 185 7.71 5.00 -1.22
N LEU A 186 8.33 3.87 -0.90
CA LEU A 186 8.23 3.26 0.43
C LEU A 186 9.01 4.03 1.51
N LEU A 187 9.95 4.88 1.09
CA LEU A 187 10.71 5.77 1.98
C LEU A 187 10.02 7.12 2.22
N GLU A 188 9.01 7.47 1.44
CA GLU A 188 8.28 8.72 1.64
C GLU A 188 7.60 8.78 3.01
N ASN A 189 7.53 9.97 3.57
CA ASN A 189 6.84 10.27 4.83
C ASN A 189 7.37 9.49 6.05
N GLN A 190 8.66 9.16 6.06
CA GLN A 190 9.31 8.62 7.25
C GLN A 190 9.71 9.76 8.19
N ASP A 191 9.29 9.69 9.45
CA ASP A 191 9.49 10.75 10.45
C ASP A 191 10.92 10.80 11.02
N TYR A 192 11.83 9.97 10.55
CA TYR A 192 13.19 9.86 11.07
C TYR A 192 14.22 9.63 9.98
N ALA A 193 15.43 10.11 10.20
CA ALA A 193 16.55 9.85 9.29
C ALA A 193 16.92 8.35 9.28
N PRO A 194 17.18 7.77 8.12
CA PRO A 194 17.63 6.39 8.04
C PRO A 194 18.89 6.15 8.89
N PRO A 195 19.07 4.94 9.46
CA PRO A 195 20.30 4.58 10.15
C PRO A 195 21.53 4.76 9.25
N LYS A 196 22.71 5.03 9.84
CA LYS A 196 23.96 5.25 9.08
C LYS A 196 24.35 4.07 8.18
N ASN A 197 23.91 2.86 8.50
CA ASN A 197 24.14 1.63 7.75
C ASN A 197 22.94 1.21 6.90
N PHE A 198 22.02 2.12 6.63
CA PHE A 198 20.85 1.85 5.80
C PHE A 198 21.29 1.58 4.35
N ASP A 199 21.00 0.38 3.87
CA ASP A 199 21.38 -0.08 2.53
C ASP A 199 20.12 -0.43 1.73
N THR A 200 19.74 0.46 0.83
CA THR A 200 18.58 0.28 -0.07
C THR A 200 18.74 -0.90 -1.02
N ASN A 201 19.98 -1.25 -1.42
CA ASN A 201 20.21 -2.40 -2.30
C ASN A 201 20.00 -3.71 -1.54
N LYS A 202 20.44 -3.76 -0.28
CA LYS A 202 20.17 -4.90 0.59
C LYS A 202 18.67 -5.09 0.79
N ILE A 203 17.92 -4.02 1.07
CA ILE A 203 16.47 -4.07 1.22
C ILE A 203 15.81 -4.57 -0.08
N LYS A 204 16.20 -4.02 -1.24
CA LYS A 204 15.70 -4.51 -2.53
C LYS A 204 15.92 -6.00 -2.71
N SER A 205 17.10 -6.49 -2.34
CA SER A 205 17.43 -7.92 -2.41
C SER A 205 16.63 -8.76 -1.42
N ASP A 206 16.60 -8.35 -0.14
CA ASP A 206 15.98 -9.12 0.95
C ASP A 206 14.45 -9.24 0.79
N PHE A 207 13.82 -8.23 0.20
CA PHE A 207 12.37 -8.17 -0.01
C PHE A 207 11.95 -8.37 -1.46
N ASN A 208 12.89 -8.76 -2.33
CA ASN A 208 12.63 -8.95 -3.76
C ASN A 208 11.89 -7.77 -4.40
N LEU A 209 12.24 -6.55 -3.96
CA LEU A 209 11.68 -5.33 -4.53
C LEU A 209 12.31 -5.13 -5.89
N GLN A 210 11.52 -5.20 -6.94
CA GLN A 210 12.00 -4.89 -8.27
C GLN A 210 12.46 -3.44 -8.28
N SER A 211 13.68 -3.19 -8.73
CA SER A 211 14.02 -1.88 -9.24
C SER A 211 13.02 -1.60 -10.36
N SER A 212 12.46 -0.40 -10.42
CA SER A 212 11.48 0.06 -11.40
C SER A 212 11.97 -0.03 -12.86
N HIS A 213 12.54 -1.18 -13.26
CA HIS A 213 13.08 -1.46 -14.60
C HIS A 213 13.01 -2.96 -14.86
N SER A 214 11.89 -3.45 -15.31
CA SER A 214 11.72 -4.35 -16.46
C SER A 214 10.36 -5.05 -16.44
N GLN A 215 9.35 -4.41 -16.98
CA GLN A 215 8.40 -5.16 -17.81
C GLN A 215 8.74 -4.85 -19.27
N LYS A 216 9.55 -5.70 -19.88
CA LYS A 216 9.40 -5.98 -21.30
C LYS A 216 8.13 -6.80 -21.42
N ASP A 217 7.09 -6.17 -21.94
CA ASP A 217 6.02 -6.63 -22.80
C ASP A 217 4.67 -5.98 -22.47
N SER A 218 4.59 -4.73 -22.82
CA SER A 218 3.42 -4.12 -23.46
C SER A 218 3.95 -2.82 -24.07
N LYS A 219 3.60 -2.54 -25.32
CA LYS A 219 4.02 -1.36 -26.08
C LYS A 219 4.30 -0.18 -25.16
N ALA A 220 5.59 0.08 -24.91
CA ALA A 220 6.05 1.18 -24.07
C ALA A 220 5.51 2.46 -24.70
N THR A 221 4.48 3.02 -24.09
CA THR A 221 4.17 4.43 -24.28
C THR A 221 5.35 5.17 -23.65
N SER A 222 6.24 5.69 -24.47
CA SER A 222 7.42 6.43 -24.02
C SER A 222 6.93 7.57 -23.09
N ARG A 223 7.25 7.50 -21.79
CA ARG A 223 7.04 8.63 -20.90
C ARG A 223 7.96 9.74 -21.37
N LYS A 224 7.41 10.77 -21.97
CA LYS A 224 8.14 12.00 -22.25
C LYS A 224 8.16 12.80 -20.96
N LEU A 225 9.33 12.97 -20.38
CA LEU A 225 9.54 13.80 -19.21
C LEU A 225 10.10 15.15 -19.66
N SER A 226 9.41 16.23 -19.31
CA SER A 226 9.91 17.58 -19.47
C SER A 226 10.11 18.18 -18.07
N ILE A 227 11.35 18.52 -17.74
CA ILE A 227 11.73 19.03 -16.41
C ILE A 227 12.13 20.48 -16.58
N SER A 228 11.60 21.37 -15.73
CA SER A 228 12.05 22.74 -15.64
C SER A 228 13.43 22.84 -14.96
N PRO A 229 14.21 23.88 -15.21
CA PRO A 229 15.21 24.32 -14.25
C PRO A 229 14.56 24.56 -12.88
N GLU A 230 15.35 24.43 -11.83
CA GLU A 230 14.95 24.81 -10.48
C GLU A 230 14.56 26.28 -10.43
N VAL A 231 13.45 26.58 -9.75
CA VAL A 231 13.01 27.97 -9.52
C VAL A 231 13.41 28.37 -8.11
N THR A 232 14.38 29.28 -8.02
CA THR A 232 14.90 29.76 -6.75
C THR A 232 14.49 31.24 -6.52
N PRO A 233 14.74 31.82 -5.33
CA PRO A 233 14.55 33.26 -5.11
C PRO A 233 15.34 34.16 -6.07
N SER A 234 16.41 33.64 -6.67
CA SER A 234 17.22 34.38 -7.67
C SER A 234 16.72 34.20 -9.11
N THR A 235 15.79 33.31 -9.36
CA THR A 235 15.22 33.10 -10.70
C THR A 235 14.44 34.34 -11.16
N ALA A 236 14.76 34.84 -12.35
CA ALA A 236 14.14 36.04 -12.90
C ALA A 236 12.61 35.92 -12.98
N GLY A 237 11.90 36.78 -12.27
CA GLY A 237 10.45 36.78 -12.20
C GLY A 237 9.86 35.54 -11.47
N HIS A 238 10.66 34.77 -10.75
CA HIS A 238 10.28 33.55 -10.02
C HIS A 238 9.47 32.58 -10.89
N ARG A 239 9.80 32.44 -12.16
CA ARG A 239 9.09 31.58 -13.10
C ARG A 239 10.00 31.05 -14.20
N VAL A 240 9.59 29.90 -14.74
CA VAL A 240 10.17 29.29 -15.94
C VAL A 240 9.07 28.96 -16.92
N GLN A 241 9.38 28.99 -18.20
CA GLN A 241 8.45 28.55 -19.24
C GLN A 241 8.76 27.09 -19.60
N LEU A 242 7.71 26.27 -19.65
CA LEU A 242 7.77 24.90 -20.15
C LEU A 242 6.99 24.80 -21.44
N ASP A 243 7.60 24.18 -22.44
CA ASP A 243 6.97 23.80 -23.69
C ASP A 243 7.40 22.38 -24.06
N THR A 244 6.45 21.50 -24.32
CA THR A 244 6.73 20.10 -24.61
C THR A 244 5.78 19.50 -25.61
N LYS A 245 6.32 18.64 -26.52
CA LYS A 245 5.51 17.90 -27.49
C LYS A 245 4.86 16.68 -26.82
N LEU A 246 3.54 16.58 -26.95
CA LEU A 246 2.72 15.54 -26.33
C LEU A 246 2.22 14.49 -27.35
N GLU A 247 2.90 14.31 -28.48
CA GLU A 247 2.53 13.32 -29.49
C GLU A 247 2.50 11.90 -28.90
N GLY A 248 1.37 11.21 -29.04
CA GLY A 248 1.16 9.86 -28.55
C GLY A 248 0.96 9.76 -27.02
N VAL A 249 0.86 10.89 -26.33
CA VAL A 249 0.58 10.94 -24.89
C VAL A 249 -0.93 10.79 -24.66
N ARG A 250 -1.30 9.84 -23.80
CA ARG A 250 -2.69 9.62 -23.37
C ARG A 250 -3.00 10.34 -22.06
N ASP A 251 -2.06 10.35 -21.14
CA ASP A 251 -2.22 10.90 -19.81
C ASP A 251 -1.12 11.95 -19.57
N LEU A 252 -1.50 13.15 -19.13
CA LEU A 252 -0.60 14.25 -18.81
C LEU A 252 -0.58 14.47 -17.28
N TYR A 253 0.61 14.50 -16.72
CA TYR A 253 0.83 14.82 -15.30
C TYR A 253 1.58 16.15 -15.21
N LEU A 254 1.03 17.08 -14.43
CA LEU A 254 1.73 18.26 -13.94
C LEU A 254 2.25 17.95 -12.54
N VAL A 255 3.55 17.97 -12.36
CA VAL A 255 4.20 17.61 -11.10
C VAL A 255 5.05 18.77 -10.62
N ALA A 256 4.83 19.21 -9.40
CA ALA A 256 5.73 20.10 -8.67
C ALA A 256 6.49 19.29 -7.61
N SER A 257 7.74 19.61 -7.38
CA SER A 257 8.58 19.00 -6.34
C SER A 257 9.38 20.09 -5.63
N ASP A 258 9.82 19.76 -4.43
CA ASP A 258 10.65 20.61 -3.56
C ASP A 258 12.13 20.72 -3.99
N ALA A 259 12.47 20.23 -5.18
CA ALA A 259 13.85 20.17 -5.70
C ALA A 259 14.87 19.50 -4.74
N GLY A 260 14.44 18.95 -3.61
CA GLY A 260 15.27 18.23 -2.64
C GLY A 260 15.80 19.08 -1.47
N ASP A 261 15.35 20.33 -1.33
CA ASP A 261 15.74 21.22 -0.22
C ASP A 261 14.67 21.31 0.89
N GLY A 262 13.54 20.62 0.70
CA GLY A 262 12.43 20.55 1.65
C GLY A 262 11.22 21.38 1.23
N TYR A 263 10.07 20.95 1.62
CA TYR A 263 8.75 21.43 1.17
C TYR A 263 8.26 22.74 1.82
N THR A 264 9.11 23.46 2.53
CA THR A 264 8.69 24.66 3.26
C THR A 264 8.46 25.84 2.31
N CYS A 265 7.19 26.19 2.08
CA CYS A 265 6.76 27.30 1.21
C CYS A 265 6.93 27.07 -0.30
N ASP A 266 6.99 25.85 -0.79
CA ASP A 266 7.16 25.50 -2.21
C ASP A 266 5.84 25.56 -2.99
N TRP A 267 5.21 26.70 -2.95
CA TRP A 267 3.97 26.89 -3.67
C TRP A 267 4.23 27.06 -5.16
N VAL A 268 3.53 26.27 -5.96
CA VAL A 268 3.65 26.31 -7.41
C VAL A 268 2.31 26.65 -8.05
N ASP A 269 2.35 27.64 -8.94
CA ASP A 269 1.23 28.03 -9.78
C ASP A 269 1.59 27.77 -11.25
N TRP A 270 0.88 26.84 -11.91
CA TRP A 270 0.95 26.63 -13.35
C TRP A 270 0.16 27.72 -14.05
N ILE A 271 0.86 28.71 -14.59
CA ILE A 271 0.27 29.92 -15.18
C ILE A 271 -0.05 29.70 -16.65
N ASP A 272 -1.28 30.05 -17.06
CA ASP A 272 -1.81 29.90 -18.42
C ASP A 272 -1.47 28.53 -19.05
N PRO A 273 -1.77 27.40 -18.35
CA PRO A 273 -1.42 26.09 -18.83
C PRO A 273 -2.35 25.67 -19.98
N VAL A 274 -1.79 25.50 -21.19
CA VAL A 274 -2.59 25.25 -22.40
C VAL A 274 -2.09 24.06 -23.18
N LEU A 275 -3.01 23.36 -23.82
CA LEU A 275 -2.77 22.35 -24.84
C LEU A 275 -3.00 22.91 -26.23
N HIS A 276 -2.01 22.77 -27.11
CA HIS A 276 -2.12 23.08 -28.52
C HIS A 276 -2.38 21.80 -29.33
N GLY A 277 -3.43 21.76 -30.09
CA GLY A 277 -3.78 20.60 -30.91
C GLY A 277 -4.37 20.98 -32.28
N PRO A 278 -4.66 20.02 -33.14
CA PRO A 278 -5.20 20.26 -34.47
C PRO A 278 -6.53 21.03 -34.47
N LYS A 279 -7.26 20.98 -33.36
CA LYS A 279 -8.55 21.69 -33.20
C LYS A 279 -8.42 23.04 -32.47
N GLY A 280 -7.20 23.53 -32.31
CA GLY A 280 -6.93 24.79 -31.61
C GLY A 280 -6.33 24.58 -30.20
N GLN A 281 -6.39 25.63 -29.42
CA GLN A 281 -5.83 25.72 -28.07
C GLN A 281 -6.93 25.46 -27.02
N ARG A 282 -6.58 24.72 -25.96
CA ARG A 282 -7.49 24.41 -24.84
C ARG A 282 -6.78 24.67 -23.51
N SER A 283 -7.44 25.37 -22.61
CA SER A 283 -6.95 25.57 -21.25
C SER A 283 -7.01 24.29 -20.45
N LEU A 284 -5.94 23.98 -19.71
CA LEU A 284 -5.94 22.88 -18.72
C LEU A 284 -6.82 23.22 -17.51
N VAL A 285 -7.00 24.50 -17.18
CA VAL A 285 -7.91 24.94 -16.13
C VAL A 285 -9.35 24.57 -16.46
N ASP A 286 -9.75 24.80 -17.71
CA ASP A 286 -11.11 24.44 -18.19
C ASP A 286 -11.29 22.93 -18.25
N LEU A 287 -10.30 22.20 -18.75
CA LEU A 287 -10.33 20.74 -18.83
C LEU A 287 -10.43 20.09 -17.43
N GLY A 288 -9.80 20.70 -16.43
CA GLY A 288 -9.70 20.12 -15.11
C GLY A 288 -8.81 18.87 -15.09
N TRP A 289 -8.91 18.12 -14.03
CA TRP A 289 -8.10 16.92 -13.77
C TRP A 289 -8.96 15.75 -13.31
N VAL A 290 -8.48 14.54 -13.56
CA VAL A 290 -9.09 13.29 -13.08
C VAL A 290 -8.78 13.09 -11.60
N SER A 291 -7.56 13.43 -11.19
CA SER A 291 -7.12 13.40 -9.79
C SER A 291 -6.06 14.47 -9.55
N ALA A 292 -6.01 14.98 -8.33
CA ALA A 292 -4.97 15.89 -7.88
C ALA A 292 -4.61 15.59 -6.43
N THR A 293 -3.31 15.71 -6.12
CA THR A 293 -2.78 15.62 -4.75
C THR A 293 -1.94 16.86 -4.49
N SER A 294 -1.90 17.32 -3.25
CA SER A 294 -1.09 18.45 -2.81
C SER A 294 -0.47 18.09 -1.46
N GLY A 295 0.78 18.41 -1.25
CA GLY A 295 1.49 18.17 0.02
C GLY A 295 0.95 19.05 1.16
N PHE A 296 0.47 20.25 0.81
CA PHE A 296 -0.18 21.17 1.72
C PHE A 296 -1.32 21.89 1.00
N GLY A 297 -2.42 22.17 1.71
CA GLY A 297 -3.60 22.79 1.11
C GLY A 297 -4.27 21.87 0.09
N ASN A 298 -4.80 22.47 -0.98
CA ASN A 298 -5.47 21.73 -2.07
C ASN A 298 -4.99 22.25 -3.43
N THR A 299 -5.18 21.44 -4.47
CA THR A 299 -5.06 21.93 -5.85
C THR A 299 -6.28 22.74 -6.23
N HIS A 300 -6.08 23.98 -6.68
CA HIS A 300 -7.15 24.93 -7.01
C HIS A 300 -7.09 25.41 -8.46
N LYS A 301 -8.26 25.65 -9.05
CA LYS A 301 -8.39 26.40 -10.29
C LYS A 301 -8.42 27.90 -9.98
N ASN A 302 -7.63 28.66 -10.70
CA ASN A 302 -7.57 30.12 -10.58
C ASN A 302 -7.34 30.63 -9.15
N ALA A 303 -6.54 29.86 -8.39
CA ALA A 303 -6.11 30.19 -7.04
C ALA A 303 -4.83 29.42 -6.70
N ASN A 304 -4.07 29.92 -5.73
CA ASN A 304 -2.92 29.22 -5.19
C ASN A 304 -3.34 28.03 -4.29
N CYS A 305 -2.39 27.25 -3.76
CA CYS A 305 -2.67 26.08 -2.92
C CYS A 305 -3.51 26.35 -1.65
N ARG A 306 -3.66 27.61 -1.24
CA ARG A 306 -4.54 28.04 -0.13
C ARG A 306 -5.91 28.57 -0.59
N GLY A 307 -6.19 28.58 -1.88
CA GLY A 307 -7.42 29.14 -2.42
C GLY A 307 -7.45 30.68 -2.51
N ALA A 308 -6.30 31.33 -2.32
CA ALA A 308 -6.15 32.79 -2.50
C ALA A 308 -5.65 33.14 -3.92
N ASP A 309 -5.67 34.40 -4.29
CA ASP A 309 -5.14 34.87 -5.56
C ASP A 309 -3.66 34.51 -5.71
N TRP A 310 -3.28 34.07 -6.92
CA TRP A 310 -1.87 33.83 -7.27
C TRP A 310 -1.21 35.13 -7.69
N SER A 311 0.01 35.32 -7.25
CA SER A 311 0.78 36.53 -7.58
C SER A 311 2.28 36.27 -7.46
N VAL A 312 3.06 37.04 -8.26
CA VAL A 312 4.52 37.12 -8.12
C VAL A 312 4.85 38.56 -7.72
N ASN A 313 5.55 38.73 -6.60
CA ASN A 313 5.88 40.05 -6.04
C ASN A 313 4.64 40.94 -5.89
N GLY A 314 3.53 40.38 -5.44
CA GLY A 314 2.24 41.07 -5.22
C GLY A 314 1.48 41.48 -6.49
N LYS A 315 1.92 41.02 -7.65
CA LYS A 315 1.23 41.26 -8.93
C LYS A 315 0.70 39.98 -9.51
N LYS A 316 -0.58 39.98 -9.90
CA LYS A 316 -1.18 38.86 -10.62
C LYS A 316 -0.49 38.63 -11.96
N VAL A 317 -0.18 37.39 -12.27
CA VAL A 317 0.56 36.96 -13.49
C VAL A 317 -0.31 36.03 -14.30
N GLY A 318 -0.45 36.28 -15.60
CA GLY A 318 -1.27 35.48 -16.50
C GLY A 318 -2.79 35.70 -16.32
N LYS A 319 -3.59 34.91 -17.02
CA LYS A 319 -5.05 34.99 -17.01
C LYS A 319 -5.68 33.95 -16.10
N GLU A 320 -5.12 32.78 -16.06
CA GLU A 320 -5.58 31.62 -15.32
C GLU A 320 -4.41 30.81 -14.73
N ALA A 321 -4.70 30.03 -13.69
CA ALA A 321 -3.69 29.21 -13.03
C ALA A 321 -4.26 27.92 -12.43
N ILE A 322 -3.38 26.94 -12.23
CA ILE A 322 -3.59 25.80 -11.35
C ILE A 322 -2.56 25.89 -10.24
N GLY A 323 -3.01 26.18 -9.01
CA GLY A 323 -2.13 26.26 -7.84
C GLY A 323 -2.07 24.94 -7.09
N THR A 324 -0.88 24.56 -6.63
CA THR A 324 -0.60 23.38 -5.85
C THR A 324 0.61 23.59 -4.93
N HIS A 325 0.91 22.58 -4.10
CA HIS A 325 2.09 22.58 -3.19
C HIS A 325 2.75 21.21 -3.21
#